data_a0ce411c3b28386e9c242f4aa68013bb
#
_entry.id   a0ce411c3b28386e9c242f4aa68013bb
#
_cell.length_a   1.000
_cell.length_b   1.000
_cell.length_c   1.000
_cell.angle_alpha   90.00
_cell.angle_beta   90.00
_cell.angle_gamma   90.00
#
_symmetry.space_group_name_H-M   'P 1'
#
loop_
_entity.id
_entity.type
_entity.pdbx_description
1 polymer ?
#
loop_
_entity_poly.entity_id
_entity_poly.type
_entity_poly.pdbx_seq_one_letter_code
_entity_poly.pdbx_strand_id
1 'polypeptide(L)'
;MKMSGNTILITGGASGIGLALAERFLNEGNEVIICGRRESKLQESKERFPSLHTKVCDVSIEESRVELVKWTTETFPKLNVIVNNAGIQQRVNLLHMHEEWKYYEKELISNVSAPIHLTSLLIPHFVQQERAAVINVTSGLSLTPGAWVPIYSATKAALRSFTISLRHQVEETNTEVIEILPPAVNTDLGGPGLHTFGAPLEDFADSIFEELKKGEIEIGYGDSAKRLHASKGEIEKATAQAWKGFLKNNPEF
;
A
#
# COMPACT_ATOMS: atom_id res chain seq x y z
N MET A 1 -6.07 -11.14 11.42
CA MET A 1 -4.84 -11.15 12.28
C MET A 1 -5.15 -10.68 13.70
N LYS A 2 -4.31 -11.00 14.69
CA LYS A 2 -4.44 -10.41 16.03
C LYS A 2 -3.98 -8.95 15.97
N MET A 3 -4.73 -8.02 16.59
CA MET A 3 -4.48 -6.58 16.43
C MET A 3 -3.39 -6.03 17.36
N SER A 4 -2.92 -6.79 18.36
CA SER A 4 -1.94 -6.34 19.35
C SER A 4 -0.81 -7.34 19.53
N GLY A 5 0.34 -6.86 20.05
CA GLY A 5 1.51 -7.70 20.35
C GLY A 5 2.23 -8.20 19.10
N ASN A 6 2.14 -7.47 17.99
CA ASN A 6 2.89 -7.73 16.78
C ASN A 6 4.10 -6.79 16.71
N THR A 7 5.10 -7.19 15.94
CA THR A 7 6.16 -6.32 15.42
C THR A 7 5.93 -6.12 13.93
N ILE A 8 5.70 -4.89 13.51
CA ILE A 8 5.14 -4.54 12.20
C ILE A 8 6.11 -3.65 11.42
N LEU A 9 6.46 -4.04 10.20
CA LEU A 9 7.18 -3.20 9.25
C LEU A 9 6.20 -2.55 8.27
N ILE A 10 6.21 -1.21 8.15
CA ILE A 10 5.36 -0.46 7.21
C ILE A 10 6.23 0.29 6.22
N THR A 11 6.14 -0.08 4.94
CA THR A 11 6.83 0.66 3.88
C THR A 11 6.06 1.93 3.51
N GLY A 12 6.79 3.03 3.25
CA GLY A 12 6.14 4.33 3.03
C GLY A 12 5.40 4.85 4.27
N GLY A 13 5.87 4.48 5.47
CA GLY A 13 5.20 4.74 6.74
C GLY A 13 5.38 6.17 7.30
N ALA A 14 6.10 7.06 6.61
CA ALA A 14 6.39 8.40 7.09
C ALA A 14 5.37 9.47 6.63
N SER A 15 4.30 9.11 5.95
CA SER A 15 3.25 10.03 5.50
C SER A 15 1.99 9.29 5.04
N GLY A 16 0.88 10.03 4.90
CA GLY A 16 -0.36 9.54 4.31
C GLY A 16 -0.88 8.26 4.98
N ILE A 17 -1.39 7.34 4.19
CA ILE A 17 -2.00 6.08 4.67
C ILE A 17 -1.04 5.30 5.56
N GLY A 18 0.24 5.18 5.17
CA GLY A 18 1.22 4.42 5.93
C GLY A 18 1.43 4.96 7.35
N LEU A 19 1.51 6.29 7.52
CA LEU A 19 1.65 6.91 8.84
C LEU A 19 0.36 6.78 9.66
N ALA A 20 -0.80 6.96 9.04
CA ALA A 20 -2.08 6.80 9.71
C ALA A 20 -2.31 5.36 10.21
N LEU A 21 -1.88 4.35 9.46
CA LEU A 21 -1.88 2.96 9.92
C LEU A 21 -0.85 2.73 11.02
N ALA A 22 0.36 3.31 10.92
CA ALA A 22 1.39 3.20 11.94
C ALA A 22 0.92 3.71 13.30
N GLU A 23 0.28 4.88 13.33
CA GLU A 23 -0.32 5.47 14.55
C GLU A 23 -1.32 4.52 15.20
N ARG A 24 -2.24 3.95 14.42
CA ARG A 24 -3.27 3.05 14.94
C ARG A 24 -2.67 1.75 15.46
N PHE A 25 -1.71 1.17 14.75
CA PHE A 25 -1.01 -0.01 15.24
C PHE A 25 -0.25 0.24 16.54
N LEU A 26 0.40 1.41 16.70
CA LEU A 26 1.01 1.81 17.97
C LEU A 26 -0.02 1.87 19.11
N ASN A 27 -1.17 2.48 18.84
CA ASN A 27 -2.24 2.64 19.83
C ASN A 27 -2.84 1.29 20.28
N GLU A 28 -2.77 0.27 19.44
CA GLU A 28 -3.16 -1.11 19.78
C GLU A 28 -2.04 -1.89 20.49
N GLY A 29 -0.91 -1.26 20.84
CA GLY A 29 0.17 -1.88 21.59
C GLY A 29 1.09 -2.78 20.76
N ASN A 30 1.28 -2.45 19.49
CA ASN A 30 2.25 -3.11 18.62
C ASN A 30 3.59 -2.35 18.61
N GLU A 31 4.68 -3.06 18.32
CA GLU A 31 5.96 -2.48 17.97
C GLU A 31 5.95 -2.15 16.47
N VAL A 32 6.21 -0.89 16.10
CA VAL A 32 6.05 -0.44 14.72
C VAL A 32 7.36 0.14 14.18
N ILE A 33 7.77 -0.39 13.04
CA ILE A 33 8.92 0.05 12.26
C ILE A 33 8.38 0.68 10.97
N ILE A 34 8.78 1.90 10.67
CA ILE A 34 8.45 2.56 9.41
C ILE A 34 9.70 2.76 8.57
N CYS A 35 9.58 2.59 7.26
CA CYS A 35 10.65 2.94 6.35
C CYS A 35 10.18 3.86 5.22
N GLY A 36 11.12 4.61 4.67
CA GLY A 36 10.87 5.55 3.56
C GLY A 36 12.15 6.21 3.09
N ARG A 37 12.09 6.91 1.97
CA ARG A 37 13.26 7.55 1.34
C ARG A 37 13.66 8.88 1.98
N ARG A 38 12.70 9.59 2.57
CA ARG A 38 12.89 10.95 3.10
C ARG A 38 13.20 10.87 4.60
N GLU A 39 14.48 11.01 4.94
CA GLU A 39 14.94 10.98 6.33
C GLU A 39 14.25 12.03 7.19
N SER A 40 14.08 13.27 6.68
CA SER A 40 13.37 14.33 7.40
C SER A 40 11.94 13.95 7.79
N LYS A 41 11.20 13.26 6.89
CA LYS A 41 9.84 12.82 7.19
C LYS A 41 9.79 11.66 8.18
N LEU A 42 10.79 10.81 8.18
CA LEU A 42 10.95 9.76 9.20
C LEU A 42 11.24 10.39 10.56
N GLN A 43 12.08 11.41 10.60
CA GLN A 43 12.40 12.15 11.82
C GLN A 43 11.17 12.89 12.37
N GLU A 44 10.42 13.63 11.53
CA GLU A 44 9.15 14.27 11.92
C GLU A 44 8.16 13.24 12.52
N SER A 45 8.06 12.05 11.89
CA SER A 45 7.19 10.98 12.39
C SER A 45 7.67 10.44 13.74
N LYS A 46 8.98 10.30 13.93
CA LYS A 46 9.59 9.87 15.19
C LYS A 46 9.39 10.87 16.31
N GLU A 47 9.46 12.16 16.01
CA GLU A 47 9.18 13.25 16.99
C GLU A 47 7.71 13.25 17.42
N ARG A 48 6.78 13.04 16.46
CA ARG A 48 5.35 12.92 16.75
C ARG A 48 5.00 11.64 17.53
N PHE A 49 5.67 10.53 17.21
CA PHE A 49 5.45 9.22 17.80
C PHE A 49 6.78 8.61 18.27
N PRO A 50 7.26 8.94 19.48
CA PRO A 50 8.57 8.51 19.97
C PRO A 50 8.81 7.01 20.05
N SER A 51 7.76 6.19 20.09
CA SER A 51 7.83 4.73 20.06
C SER A 51 8.06 4.11 18.68
N LEU A 52 7.92 4.89 17.59
CA LEU A 52 8.23 4.40 16.25
C LEU A 52 9.72 4.08 16.09
N HIS A 53 10.03 2.99 15.42
CA HIS A 53 11.35 2.73 14.85
C HIS A 53 11.38 3.19 13.40
N THR A 54 12.49 3.79 12.97
CA THR A 54 12.61 4.36 11.63
C THR A 54 13.83 3.81 10.89
N LYS A 55 13.72 3.54 9.60
CA LYS A 55 14.84 3.14 8.74
C LYS A 55 14.73 3.86 7.39
N VAL A 56 15.79 4.54 6.98
CA VAL A 56 15.86 5.06 5.61
C VAL A 56 15.99 3.89 4.65
N CYS A 57 15.08 3.82 3.67
CA CYS A 57 15.09 2.79 2.64
C CYS A 57 14.35 3.30 1.39
N ASP A 58 14.99 3.19 0.24
CA ASP A 58 14.30 3.31 -1.06
C ASP A 58 13.90 1.92 -1.55
N VAL A 59 12.63 1.60 -1.47
CA VAL A 59 12.11 0.30 -1.90
C VAL A 59 12.25 0.06 -3.41
N SER A 60 12.55 1.09 -4.21
CA SER A 60 12.83 0.92 -5.64
C SER A 60 14.21 0.32 -5.91
N ILE A 61 15.10 0.31 -4.91
CA ILE A 61 16.47 -0.21 -4.99
C ILE A 61 16.51 -1.61 -4.36
N GLU A 62 16.99 -2.59 -5.11
CA GLU A 62 17.00 -3.99 -4.66
C GLU A 62 17.86 -4.18 -3.42
N GLU A 63 19.08 -3.65 -3.42
CA GLU A 63 20.01 -3.73 -2.31
C GLU A 63 19.45 -3.10 -1.03
N SER A 64 18.73 -1.98 -1.16
CA SER A 64 18.04 -1.35 -0.02
C SER A 64 16.97 -2.25 0.58
N ARG A 65 16.22 -3.00 -0.24
CA ARG A 65 15.24 -3.98 0.25
C ARG A 65 15.90 -5.14 0.99
N VAL A 66 16.99 -5.68 0.44
CA VAL A 66 17.75 -6.77 1.08
C VAL A 66 18.32 -6.31 2.42
N GLU A 67 18.93 -5.11 2.46
CA GLU A 67 19.45 -4.53 3.70
C GLU A 67 18.34 -4.27 4.72
N LEU A 68 17.19 -3.74 4.27
CA LEU A 68 16.03 -3.50 5.14
C LEU A 68 15.58 -4.80 5.82
N VAL A 69 15.38 -5.87 5.04
CA VAL A 69 14.93 -7.16 5.57
C VAL A 69 15.96 -7.73 6.53
N LYS A 70 17.25 -7.74 6.18
CA LYS A 70 18.34 -8.20 7.05
C LYS A 70 18.31 -7.42 8.37
N TRP A 71 18.33 -6.10 8.32
CA TRP A 71 18.34 -5.25 9.51
C TRP A 71 17.09 -5.47 10.37
N THR A 72 15.88 -5.55 9.76
CA THR A 72 14.66 -5.73 10.54
C THR A 72 14.59 -7.10 11.21
N THR A 73 14.98 -8.17 10.54
CA THR A 73 14.94 -9.52 11.13
C THR A 73 16.02 -9.75 12.19
N GLU A 74 17.18 -9.10 12.06
CA GLU A 74 18.27 -9.16 13.07
C GLU A 74 17.94 -8.30 14.30
N THR A 75 17.39 -7.09 14.09
CA THR A 75 17.09 -6.15 15.19
C THR A 75 15.77 -6.48 15.90
N PHE A 76 14.80 -6.97 15.14
CA PHE A 76 13.44 -7.28 15.60
C PHE A 76 13.09 -8.75 15.26
N PRO A 77 13.64 -9.72 15.96
CA PRO A 77 13.45 -11.15 15.62
C PRO A 77 12.00 -11.62 15.74
N LYS A 78 11.13 -10.83 16.38
CA LYS A 78 9.67 -11.06 16.46
C LYS A 78 8.89 -10.39 15.33
N LEU A 79 9.58 -9.82 14.32
CA LEU A 79 8.91 -9.24 13.15
C LEU A 79 7.97 -10.28 12.54
N ASN A 80 6.68 -9.97 12.51
CA ASN A 80 5.66 -10.92 12.05
C ASN A 80 4.60 -10.29 11.13
N VAL A 81 4.68 -8.98 10.88
CA VAL A 81 3.77 -8.31 9.95
C VAL A 81 4.54 -7.38 9.02
N ILE A 82 4.23 -7.43 7.73
CA ILE A 82 4.63 -6.40 6.77
C ILE A 82 3.39 -5.72 6.20
N VAL A 83 3.43 -4.38 6.11
CA VAL A 83 2.48 -3.57 5.38
C VAL A 83 3.18 -2.99 4.15
N ASN A 84 2.94 -3.57 3.00
CA ASN A 84 3.40 -3.09 1.70
C ASN A 84 2.51 -1.90 1.27
N ASN A 85 2.85 -0.71 1.75
CA ASN A 85 2.10 0.52 1.49
C ASN A 85 2.86 1.49 0.56
N ALA A 86 4.19 1.45 0.54
CA ALA A 86 4.96 2.32 -0.34
C ALA A 86 4.48 2.24 -1.80
N GLY A 87 4.27 3.40 -2.41
CA GLY A 87 3.86 3.47 -3.80
C GLY A 87 3.99 4.88 -4.35
N ILE A 88 4.03 4.98 -5.65
CA ILE A 88 4.00 6.24 -6.40
C ILE A 88 2.88 6.20 -7.43
N GLN A 89 2.40 7.37 -7.85
CA GLN A 89 1.38 7.51 -8.87
C GLN A 89 1.78 8.62 -9.84
N GLN A 90 1.68 8.34 -11.13
CA GLN A 90 2.00 9.30 -12.19
C GLN A 90 0.82 9.42 -13.16
N ARG A 91 0.42 10.65 -13.46
CA ARG A 91 -0.53 10.90 -14.55
C ARG A 91 0.20 10.74 -15.88
N VAL A 92 -0.37 9.97 -16.79
CA VAL A 92 0.24 9.65 -18.08
C VAL A 92 -0.80 9.74 -19.16
N ASN A 93 -0.56 10.61 -20.15
CA ASN A 93 -1.25 10.57 -21.44
C ASN A 93 -0.38 9.79 -22.43
N LEU A 94 -0.80 8.59 -22.79
CA LEU A 94 -0.03 7.72 -23.70
C LEU A 94 0.09 8.27 -25.12
N LEU A 95 -0.77 9.22 -25.51
CA LEU A 95 -0.67 9.90 -26.80
C LEU A 95 0.43 10.99 -26.80
N HIS A 96 0.82 11.46 -25.62
CA HIS A 96 1.75 12.57 -25.42
C HIS A 96 2.73 12.26 -24.27
N MET A 97 3.47 11.15 -24.38
CA MET A 97 4.53 10.82 -23.44
C MET A 97 5.74 11.73 -23.66
N HIS A 98 6.19 12.45 -22.64
CA HIS A 98 7.30 13.40 -22.72
C HIS A 98 8.55 12.94 -21.98
N GLU A 99 8.39 12.02 -21.01
CA GLU A 99 9.48 11.52 -20.19
C GLU A 99 10.09 10.25 -20.80
N GLU A 100 11.35 9.97 -20.46
CA GLU A 100 11.97 8.69 -20.79
C GLU A 100 11.29 7.53 -20.04
N TRP A 101 11.31 6.33 -20.64
CA TRP A 101 10.69 5.13 -20.04
C TRP A 101 11.10 4.89 -18.59
N LYS A 102 12.33 5.15 -18.22
CA LYS A 102 12.85 5.02 -16.85
C LYS A 102 12.07 5.85 -15.80
N TYR A 103 11.43 6.95 -16.21
CA TYR A 103 10.56 7.73 -15.33
C TYR A 103 9.30 6.92 -14.97
N TYR A 104 8.68 6.29 -15.94
CA TYR A 104 7.46 5.48 -15.78
C TYR A 104 7.75 4.12 -15.13
N GLU A 105 8.89 3.51 -15.43
CA GLU A 105 9.33 2.23 -14.89
C GLU A 105 9.45 2.24 -13.35
N LYS A 106 9.77 3.39 -12.75
CA LYS A 106 9.81 3.55 -11.29
C LYS A 106 8.50 3.15 -10.61
N GLU A 107 7.37 3.36 -11.28
CA GLU A 107 6.06 2.97 -10.79
C GLU A 107 5.90 1.45 -10.73
N LEU A 108 6.36 0.75 -11.76
CA LEU A 108 6.38 -0.72 -11.81
C LEU A 108 7.28 -1.28 -10.70
N ILE A 109 8.47 -0.72 -10.54
CA ILE A 109 9.43 -1.17 -9.53
C ILE A 109 8.88 -0.94 -8.13
N SER A 110 8.40 0.28 -7.82
CA SER A 110 7.95 0.63 -6.48
C SER A 110 6.66 -0.06 -6.08
N ASN A 111 5.70 -0.18 -7.01
CA ASN A 111 4.35 -0.65 -6.70
C ASN A 111 4.16 -2.16 -6.91
N VAL A 112 5.04 -2.83 -7.65
CA VAL A 112 4.94 -4.27 -7.96
C VAL A 112 6.19 -5.02 -7.52
N SER A 113 7.35 -4.70 -8.09
CA SER A 113 8.57 -5.47 -7.82
C SER A 113 8.96 -5.39 -6.34
N ALA A 114 8.87 -4.22 -5.72
CA ALA A 114 9.25 -4.02 -4.34
C ALA A 114 8.41 -4.82 -3.35
N PRO A 115 7.05 -4.75 -3.33
CA PRO A 115 6.24 -5.54 -2.41
C PRO A 115 6.38 -7.05 -2.64
N ILE A 116 6.49 -7.51 -3.89
CA ILE A 116 6.71 -8.93 -4.20
C ILE A 116 8.06 -9.38 -3.62
N HIS A 117 9.14 -8.65 -3.88
CA HIS A 117 10.48 -9.00 -3.41
C HIS A 117 10.59 -8.95 -1.88
N LEU A 118 10.10 -7.88 -1.23
CA LEU A 118 10.07 -7.79 0.23
C LEU A 118 9.30 -8.95 0.87
N THR A 119 8.15 -9.29 0.30
CA THR A 119 7.35 -10.43 0.76
C THR A 119 8.14 -11.73 0.59
N SER A 120 8.76 -11.98 -0.57
CA SER A 120 9.53 -13.20 -0.81
C SER A 120 10.74 -13.34 0.13
N LEU A 121 11.39 -12.24 0.49
CA LEU A 121 12.49 -12.24 1.46
C LEU A 121 12.02 -12.49 2.90
N LEU A 122 10.80 -12.06 3.26
CA LEU A 122 10.26 -12.18 4.62
C LEU A 122 9.50 -13.48 4.88
N ILE A 123 8.91 -14.12 3.88
CA ILE A 123 8.15 -15.37 4.05
C ILE A 123 8.92 -16.46 4.81
N PRO A 124 10.21 -16.73 4.52
CA PRO A 124 10.98 -17.73 5.27
C PRO A 124 11.09 -17.42 6.77
N HIS A 125 11.11 -16.14 7.15
CA HIS A 125 11.09 -15.69 8.54
C HIS A 125 9.68 -15.77 9.14
N PHE A 126 8.66 -15.40 8.39
CA PHE A 126 7.26 -15.36 8.84
C PHE A 126 6.69 -16.74 9.15
N VAL A 127 7.02 -17.75 8.35
CA VAL A 127 6.56 -19.13 8.62
C VAL A 127 7.16 -19.73 9.90
N GLN A 128 8.21 -19.14 10.46
CA GLN A 128 8.79 -19.53 11.74
C GLN A 128 8.16 -18.81 12.93
N GLN A 129 7.36 -17.77 12.72
CA GLN A 129 6.67 -17.06 13.79
C GLN A 129 5.41 -17.84 14.21
N GLU A 130 4.93 -17.65 15.43
CA GLU A 130 3.65 -18.26 15.89
C GLU A 130 2.48 -17.84 15.00
N ARG A 131 2.52 -16.61 14.49
CA ARG A 131 1.56 -16.03 13.56
C ARG A 131 2.23 -14.94 12.74
N ALA A 132 1.81 -14.75 11.52
CA ALA A 132 2.32 -13.69 10.67
C ALA A 132 1.23 -13.10 9.76
N ALA A 133 1.47 -11.93 9.20
CA ALA A 133 0.61 -11.35 8.18
C ALA A 133 1.37 -10.54 7.13
N VAL A 134 0.88 -10.62 5.90
CA VAL A 134 1.27 -9.73 4.79
C VAL A 134 0.06 -8.88 4.45
N ILE A 135 0.18 -7.56 4.59
CA ILE A 135 -0.86 -6.59 4.24
C ILE A 135 -0.41 -5.83 3.00
N ASN A 136 -1.12 -5.98 1.90
CA ASN A 136 -0.83 -5.27 0.66
C ASN A 136 -1.84 -4.12 0.45
N VAL A 137 -1.33 -2.89 0.35
CA VAL A 137 -2.15 -1.71 0.03
C VAL A 137 -2.21 -1.57 -1.50
N THR A 138 -3.31 -2.06 -2.07
CA THR A 138 -3.59 -1.98 -3.51
C THR A 138 -4.30 -0.66 -3.83
N SER A 139 -5.45 -0.69 -4.47
CA SER A 139 -6.29 0.48 -4.77
C SER A 139 -7.64 0.03 -5.33
N GLY A 140 -8.68 0.83 -5.18
CA GLY A 140 -9.91 0.68 -5.96
C GLY A 140 -9.67 0.74 -7.49
N LEU A 141 -8.54 1.35 -7.93
CA LEU A 141 -8.11 1.35 -9.33
C LEU A 141 -7.53 0.01 -9.81
N SER A 142 -7.31 -0.96 -8.91
CA SER A 142 -7.03 -2.36 -9.29
C SER A 142 -8.25 -3.07 -9.87
N LEU A 143 -9.45 -2.59 -9.54
CA LEU A 143 -10.74 -3.11 -10.00
C LEU A 143 -11.33 -2.25 -11.13
N THR A 144 -11.28 -0.92 -10.95
CA THR A 144 -11.84 0.05 -11.90
C THR A 144 -10.71 0.98 -12.36
N PRO A 145 -9.96 0.63 -13.43
CA PRO A 145 -8.76 1.37 -13.82
C PRO A 145 -9.06 2.82 -14.20
N GLY A 146 -8.21 3.74 -13.73
CA GLY A 146 -8.26 5.16 -14.10
C GLY A 146 -7.43 5.41 -15.36
N ALA A 147 -8.06 5.80 -16.46
CA ALA A 147 -7.38 5.99 -17.73
C ALA A 147 -6.33 7.14 -17.72
N TRP A 148 -6.40 8.04 -16.75
CA TRP A 148 -5.40 9.12 -16.53
C TRP A 148 -4.15 8.68 -15.75
N VAL A 149 -4.17 7.47 -15.21
CA VAL A 149 -3.07 6.81 -14.46
C VAL A 149 -2.97 5.34 -14.89
N PRO A 150 -2.79 5.06 -16.19
CA PRO A 150 -2.91 3.70 -16.72
C PRO A 150 -1.85 2.76 -16.14
N ILE A 151 -0.62 3.23 -15.98
CA ILE A 151 0.48 2.45 -15.40
C ILE A 151 0.20 2.15 -13.93
N TYR A 152 -0.20 3.16 -13.14
CA TYR A 152 -0.59 2.97 -11.74
C TYR A 152 -1.69 1.91 -11.59
N SER A 153 -2.76 2.03 -12.37
CA SER A 153 -3.86 1.07 -12.34
C SER A 153 -3.39 -0.34 -12.66
N ALA A 154 -2.53 -0.50 -13.66
CA ALA A 154 -1.92 -1.77 -14.03
C ALA A 154 -1.06 -2.33 -12.88
N THR A 155 -0.23 -1.48 -12.21
CA THR A 155 0.58 -1.92 -11.05
C THR A 155 -0.30 -2.40 -9.89
N LYS A 156 -1.39 -1.71 -9.61
CA LYS A 156 -2.30 -2.08 -8.51
C LYS A 156 -3.11 -3.34 -8.84
N ALA A 157 -3.48 -3.56 -10.09
CA ALA A 157 -4.08 -4.82 -10.55
C ALA A 157 -3.07 -5.99 -10.46
N ALA A 158 -1.81 -5.77 -10.83
CA ALA A 158 -0.75 -6.77 -10.67
C ALA A 158 -0.52 -7.15 -9.20
N LEU A 159 -0.44 -6.16 -8.29
CA LEU A 159 -0.29 -6.41 -6.86
C LEU A 159 -1.50 -7.14 -6.27
N ARG A 160 -2.74 -6.82 -6.71
CA ARG A 160 -3.95 -7.57 -6.34
C ARG A 160 -3.85 -9.03 -6.79
N SER A 161 -3.48 -9.29 -8.04
CA SER A 161 -3.29 -10.65 -8.56
C SER A 161 -2.26 -11.42 -7.74
N PHE A 162 -1.12 -10.80 -7.41
CA PHE A 162 -0.11 -11.38 -6.54
C PHE A 162 -0.67 -11.68 -5.14
N THR A 163 -1.44 -10.76 -4.54
CA THR A 163 -2.03 -10.91 -3.21
C THR A 163 -2.95 -12.13 -3.14
N ILE A 164 -3.80 -12.31 -4.14
CA ILE A 164 -4.70 -13.46 -4.24
C ILE A 164 -3.90 -14.76 -4.37
N SER A 165 -2.90 -14.79 -5.25
CA SER A 165 -2.05 -15.96 -5.48
C SER A 165 -1.23 -16.32 -4.22
N LEU A 166 -0.67 -15.31 -3.53
CA LEU A 166 0.09 -15.51 -2.29
C LEU A 166 -0.80 -16.12 -1.20
N ARG A 167 -2.04 -15.66 -1.07
CA ARG A 167 -3.00 -16.19 -0.08
C ARG A 167 -3.14 -17.70 -0.19
N HIS A 168 -3.26 -18.22 -1.42
CA HIS A 168 -3.32 -19.67 -1.65
C HIS A 168 -1.99 -20.39 -1.39
N GLN A 169 -0.84 -19.74 -1.70
CA GLN A 169 0.45 -20.38 -1.46
C GLN A 169 0.79 -20.55 0.03
N VAL A 170 0.27 -19.66 0.90
CA VAL A 170 0.53 -19.71 2.34
C VAL A 170 -0.63 -20.29 3.15
N GLU A 171 -1.66 -20.82 2.50
CA GLU A 171 -2.91 -21.30 3.13
C GLU A 171 -2.67 -22.33 4.25
N GLU A 172 -1.70 -23.21 4.07
CA GLU A 172 -1.33 -24.24 5.06
C GLU A 172 -0.32 -23.74 6.11
N THR A 173 -0.07 -22.43 6.16
CA THR A 173 0.86 -21.81 7.11
C THR A 173 0.13 -20.95 8.14
N ASN A 174 0.88 -20.37 9.06
CA ASN A 174 0.41 -19.40 10.06
C ASN A 174 0.41 -17.95 9.53
N THR A 175 0.53 -17.74 8.20
CA THR A 175 0.65 -16.41 7.59
C THR A 175 -0.67 -16.01 6.91
N GLU A 176 -1.29 -14.95 7.40
CA GLU A 176 -2.47 -14.34 6.76
C GLU A 176 -2.06 -13.36 5.66
N VAL A 177 -2.87 -13.27 4.60
CA VAL A 177 -2.64 -12.29 3.52
C VAL A 177 -3.88 -11.41 3.36
N ILE A 178 -3.69 -10.13 3.64
CA ILE A 178 -4.75 -9.13 3.70
C ILE A 178 -4.54 -8.10 2.59
N GLU A 179 -5.61 -7.70 1.95
CA GLU A 179 -5.62 -6.64 0.95
C GLU A 179 -6.40 -5.43 1.46
N ILE A 180 -5.80 -4.24 1.40
CA ILE A 180 -6.47 -2.97 1.61
C ILE A 180 -6.60 -2.27 0.26
N LEU A 181 -7.84 -1.88 -0.11
CA LEU A 181 -8.16 -1.22 -1.38
C LEU A 181 -8.62 0.23 -1.13
N PRO A 182 -7.70 1.20 -0.99
CA PRO A 182 -8.08 2.59 -0.84
C PRO A 182 -8.82 3.12 -2.07
N PRO A 183 -9.86 3.96 -1.89
CA PRO A 183 -10.31 4.90 -2.93
C PRO A 183 -9.30 6.04 -3.08
N ALA A 184 -9.66 7.16 -3.73
CA ALA A 184 -8.92 8.39 -3.55
C ALA A 184 -9.03 8.82 -2.08
N VAL A 185 -7.87 8.94 -1.40
CA VAL A 185 -7.75 9.42 -0.01
C VAL A 185 -6.97 10.73 -0.03
N ASN A 186 -7.37 11.71 0.76
CA ASN A 186 -6.71 13.01 0.82
C ASN A 186 -5.29 12.86 1.38
N THR A 187 -4.34 12.67 0.48
CA THR A 187 -2.90 12.51 0.73
C THR A 187 -2.11 13.15 -0.41
N ASP A 188 -0.80 13.27 -0.23
CA ASP A 188 0.11 13.81 -1.26
C ASP A 188 0.57 12.75 -2.29
N LEU A 189 -0.12 11.64 -2.46
CA LEU A 189 0.22 10.65 -3.47
C LEU A 189 0.16 11.28 -4.88
N GLY A 190 1.24 11.14 -5.64
CA GLY A 190 1.37 11.75 -6.97
C GLY A 190 1.69 13.24 -6.96
N GLY A 191 1.55 13.93 -5.84
CA GLY A 191 1.86 15.35 -5.64
C GLY A 191 0.91 16.05 -4.68
N PRO A 192 1.38 17.13 -4.02
CA PRO A 192 0.56 17.88 -3.08
C PRO A 192 -0.73 18.42 -3.72
N GLY A 193 -1.85 18.28 -3.01
CA GLY A 193 -3.14 18.86 -3.44
C GLY A 193 -3.89 18.08 -4.53
N LEU A 194 -3.32 17.00 -5.08
CA LEU A 194 -3.97 16.23 -6.16
C LEU A 194 -5.17 15.40 -5.69
N HIS A 195 -5.30 15.13 -4.40
CA HIS A 195 -6.35 14.28 -3.84
C HIS A 195 -7.19 14.98 -2.76
N THR A 196 -7.30 16.31 -2.79
CA THR A 196 -8.11 17.09 -1.81
C THR A 196 -9.60 16.74 -1.84
N PHE A 197 -10.08 16.18 -2.95
CA PHE A 197 -11.45 15.66 -3.11
C PHE A 197 -11.63 14.24 -2.54
N GLY A 198 -10.54 13.59 -2.15
CA GLY A 198 -10.54 12.22 -1.63
C GLY A 198 -11.17 12.10 -0.24
N ALA A 199 -11.36 10.87 0.20
CA ALA A 199 -11.84 10.59 1.55
C ALA A 199 -10.88 11.20 2.59
N PRO A 200 -11.41 11.73 3.72
CA PRO A 200 -10.58 12.15 4.82
C PRO A 200 -9.68 10.99 5.30
N LEU A 201 -8.40 11.26 5.51
CA LEU A 201 -7.40 10.23 5.83
C LEU A 201 -7.74 9.49 7.13
N GLU A 202 -8.17 10.23 8.16
CA GLU A 202 -8.50 9.66 9.46
C GLU A 202 -9.73 8.75 9.37
N ASP A 203 -10.80 9.20 8.73
CA ASP A 203 -12.03 8.40 8.55
C ASP A 203 -11.74 7.10 7.78
N PHE A 204 -10.90 7.20 6.73
CA PHE A 204 -10.44 6.03 5.98
C PHE A 204 -9.68 5.06 6.90
N ALA A 205 -8.68 5.55 7.62
CA ALA A 205 -7.83 4.71 8.43
C ALA A 205 -8.59 4.07 9.61
N ASP A 206 -9.52 4.79 10.24
CA ASP A 206 -10.39 4.24 11.29
C ASP A 206 -11.26 3.10 10.76
N SER A 207 -11.88 3.31 9.59
CA SER A 207 -12.70 2.28 8.96
C SER A 207 -11.89 1.03 8.61
N ILE A 208 -10.67 1.20 8.06
CA ILE A 208 -9.80 0.05 7.76
C ILE A 208 -9.45 -0.73 9.03
N PHE A 209 -9.17 -0.02 10.13
CA PHE A 209 -8.86 -0.67 11.40
C PHE A 209 -10.04 -1.45 11.99
N GLU A 210 -11.26 -0.94 11.88
CA GLU A 210 -12.46 -1.67 12.31
C GLU A 210 -12.67 -2.96 11.49
N GLU A 211 -12.41 -2.94 10.18
CA GLU A 211 -12.52 -4.15 9.35
C GLU A 211 -11.38 -5.15 9.66
N LEU A 212 -10.16 -4.68 9.91
CA LEU A 212 -9.06 -5.53 10.38
C LEU A 212 -9.40 -6.22 11.72
N LYS A 213 -10.04 -5.52 12.66
CA LYS A 213 -10.51 -6.09 13.94
C LYS A 213 -11.58 -7.16 13.75
N LYS A 214 -12.41 -7.06 12.72
CA LYS A 214 -13.41 -8.08 12.36
C LYS A 214 -12.78 -9.31 11.68
N GLY A 215 -11.52 -9.23 11.27
CA GLY A 215 -10.81 -10.32 10.58
C GLY A 215 -11.06 -10.34 9.07
N GLU A 216 -11.53 -9.23 8.48
CA GLU A 216 -11.68 -9.13 7.04
C GLU A 216 -10.33 -9.18 6.33
N ILE A 217 -10.29 -9.84 5.18
CA ILE A 217 -9.06 -10.06 4.39
C ILE A 217 -9.03 -9.29 3.07
N GLU A 218 -10.17 -8.73 2.63
CA GLU A 218 -10.28 -7.82 1.49
C GLU A 218 -11.07 -6.59 1.93
N ILE A 219 -10.35 -5.49 2.19
CA ILE A 219 -10.89 -4.33 2.87
C ILE A 219 -10.91 -3.13 1.93
N GLY A 220 -12.09 -2.74 1.49
CA GLY A 220 -12.33 -1.50 0.76
C GLY A 220 -12.94 -0.42 1.63
N TYR A 221 -12.97 0.81 1.13
CA TYR A 221 -13.66 1.94 1.77
C TYR A 221 -14.50 2.71 0.74
N GLY A 222 -15.73 3.05 1.10
CA GLY A 222 -16.61 3.81 0.21
C GLY A 222 -16.82 3.09 -1.14
N ASP A 223 -16.47 3.74 -2.23
CA ASP A 223 -16.66 3.16 -3.57
C ASP A 223 -15.77 1.95 -3.85
N SER A 224 -14.58 1.87 -3.28
CA SER A 224 -13.74 0.68 -3.49
C SER A 224 -14.33 -0.56 -2.82
N ALA A 225 -14.99 -0.41 -1.66
CA ALA A 225 -15.72 -1.51 -1.02
C ALA A 225 -16.88 -2.02 -1.89
N LYS A 226 -17.68 -1.12 -2.48
CA LYS A 226 -18.77 -1.50 -3.40
C LYS A 226 -18.26 -2.26 -4.63
N ARG A 227 -17.10 -1.86 -5.15
CA ARG A 227 -16.48 -2.44 -6.36
C ARG A 227 -15.93 -3.85 -6.17
N LEU A 228 -15.62 -4.25 -4.94
CA LEU A 228 -15.21 -5.63 -4.64
C LEU A 228 -16.24 -6.67 -5.09
N HIS A 229 -17.52 -6.30 -5.10
CA HIS A 229 -18.63 -7.19 -5.47
C HIS A 229 -19.29 -6.81 -6.80
N ALA A 230 -18.72 -5.83 -7.54
CA ALA A 230 -19.30 -5.37 -8.79
C ALA A 230 -19.10 -6.37 -9.93
N SER A 231 -20.10 -6.52 -10.77
CA SER A 231 -20.01 -7.29 -12.01
C SER A 231 -19.07 -6.63 -13.02
N LYS A 232 -18.58 -7.39 -13.98
CA LYS A 232 -17.74 -6.87 -15.08
C LYS A 232 -18.38 -5.67 -15.79
N GLY A 233 -19.70 -5.76 -16.08
CA GLY A 233 -20.41 -4.67 -16.77
C GLY A 233 -20.51 -3.39 -15.92
N GLU A 234 -20.67 -3.50 -14.60
CA GLU A 234 -20.64 -2.34 -13.69
C GLU A 234 -19.25 -1.70 -13.62
N ILE A 235 -18.20 -2.52 -13.59
CA ILE A 235 -16.81 -2.04 -13.62
C ILE A 235 -16.52 -1.29 -14.93
N GLU A 236 -16.87 -1.84 -16.09
CA GLU A 236 -16.70 -1.21 -17.39
C GLU A 236 -17.45 0.13 -17.47
N LYS A 237 -18.70 0.17 -17.02
CA LYS A 237 -19.50 1.39 -16.96
C LYS A 237 -18.89 2.44 -16.04
N ALA A 238 -18.44 2.05 -14.85
CA ALA A 238 -17.80 2.94 -13.89
C ALA A 238 -16.49 3.51 -14.44
N THR A 239 -15.66 2.68 -15.10
CA THR A 239 -14.41 3.09 -15.77
C THR A 239 -14.69 4.14 -16.84
N ALA A 240 -15.68 3.91 -17.72
CA ALA A 240 -16.06 4.84 -18.77
C ALA A 240 -16.59 6.17 -18.22
N GLN A 241 -17.39 6.12 -17.15
CA GLN A 241 -17.92 7.32 -16.49
C GLN A 241 -16.79 8.12 -15.83
N ALA A 242 -15.87 7.45 -15.12
CA ALA A 242 -14.72 8.10 -14.48
C ALA A 242 -13.84 8.82 -15.51
N TRP A 243 -13.58 8.20 -16.66
CA TRP A 243 -12.84 8.81 -17.75
C TRP A 243 -13.51 10.05 -18.31
N LYS A 244 -14.81 9.99 -18.60
CA LYS A 244 -15.58 11.15 -19.07
C LYS A 244 -15.57 12.30 -18.06
N GLY A 245 -15.72 11.97 -16.77
CA GLY A 245 -15.66 12.96 -15.69
C GLY A 245 -14.27 13.60 -15.57
N PHE A 246 -13.22 12.81 -15.72
CA PHE A 246 -11.84 13.30 -15.71
C PHE A 246 -11.58 14.29 -16.85
N LEU A 247 -11.91 13.94 -18.09
CA LEU A 247 -11.73 14.82 -19.26
C LEU A 247 -12.51 16.14 -19.14
N LYS A 248 -13.72 16.10 -18.57
CA LYS A 248 -14.49 17.34 -18.35
C LYS A 248 -13.77 18.33 -17.44
N ASN A 249 -13.02 17.83 -16.45
CA ASN A 249 -12.29 18.65 -15.48
C ASN A 249 -10.82 18.90 -15.88
N ASN A 250 -10.34 18.22 -16.92
CA ASN A 250 -8.96 18.33 -17.42
C ASN A 250 -8.97 18.35 -18.96
N PRO A 251 -9.47 19.42 -19.58
CA PRO A 251 -9.65 19.47 -21.04
C PRO A 251 -8.32 19.46 -21.82
N GLU A 252 -7.22 19.83 -21.16
CA GLU A 252 -5.87 19.88 -21.75
C GLU A 252 -5.10 18.55 -21.60
N PHE A 253 -5.72 17.51 -21.05
CA PHE A 253 -5.04 16.23 -20.81
C PHE A 253 -4.72 15.47 -22.08
#